data_b57944814e9d5ca67c7d1f443a9f5bed
#
_entry.id   b57944814e9d5ca67c7d1f443a9f5bed
#
_cell.length_a   1.000
_cell.length_b   1.000
_cell.length_c   1.000
_cell.angle_alpha   90.00
_cell.angle_beta   90.00
_cell.angle_gamma   90.00
#
_symmetry.space_group_name_H-M   'P 1'
#
loop_
_entity.id
_entity.type
_entity.pdbx_description
1 polymer ?
#
loop_
_entity_poly.entity_id
_entity_poly.type
_entity_poly.pdbx_seq_one_letter_code
_entity_poly.pdbx_strand_id
1 'polypeptide(L)'
;LRVALRFGLDEFLLGHERVRVLRAAVGSLLFWRDLSAPRAVRLRRALETLGPIFVKFGQVLSTRRDLMPQDIADELARLQDRVPPFPAEQAERILHETYGKPVTEVFARFEREPVASASVAQVHFATLPDGREAAVKVLRPGIAAVIAKDVALMDAGAQLLELLWADGKRLKPREVVAEFARHLEDELDLMREAANANQLRRNFAGSPLLAVPEVYWDWCSTQVMVMQRMQGTPVSAVDELRAQGVDIPKLARAGVEIFFTQVFRDGFFHADMHPGNILVTPEGQYVALDFGIMGTLTEVDKHYLACNFIAFFRRDYRRVAEAHVESGWAPPGTRVEEFETAIRAVCEPIFDKPLKEISFGRVLLRLFQTSRRFNIEIQPQLVLLQKTLLNIEGLGRELDPDLDLWSTAKPYLERWMSEQVGWRGLVRRLGDELPFWSELL
;
A
#
# COMPACT_ATOMS: atom_id res chain seq x y z
N LEU A 1 4.42 20.16 -20.39
CA LEU A 1 3.95 21.55 -20.37
C LEU A 1 2.55 21.72 -20.98
N ARG A 2 2.27 21.17 -22.19
CA ARG A 2 0.94 21.30 -22.86
C ARG A 2 -0.20 20.77 -21.96
N VAL A 3 -0.03 19.61 -21.32
CA VAL A 3 -1.03 19.03 -20.42
C VAL A 3 -1.26 19.94 -19.20
N ALA A 4 -0.19 20.40 -18.55
CA ALA A 4 -0.28 21.31 -17.41
C ALA A 4 -1.04 22.60 -17.77
N LEU A 5 -0.73 23.20 -18.93
CA LEU A 5 -1.43 24.39 -19.41
C LEU A 5 -2.90 24.09 -19.76
N ARG A 6 -3.19 22.98 -20.44
CA ARG A 6 -4.56 22.59 -20.83
C ARG A 6 -5.48 22.42 -19.62
N PHE A 7 -5.00 21.78 -18.56
CA PHE A 7 -5.78 21.50 -17.36
C PHE A 7 -5.65 22.60 -16.29
N GLY A 8 -4.93 23.71 -16.58
CA GLY A 8 -4.79 24.82 -15.66
C GLY A 8 -4.03 24.49 -14.38
N LEU A 9 -3.04 23.58 -14.46
CA LEU A 9 -2.18 23.23 -13.33
C LEU A 9 -1.26 24.39 -12.90
N ASP A 10 -1.12 25.40 -13.77
CA ASP A 10 -0.47 26.68 -13.43
C ASP A 10 -1.15 27.38 -12.25
N GLU A 11 -2.43 27.10 -11.95
CA GLU A 11 -3.12 27.60 -10.77
C GLU A 11 -2.47 27.15 -9.45
N PHE A 12 -1.92 25.93 -9.40
CA PHE A 12 -1.20 25.41 -8.25
C PHE A 12 0.14 26.15 -8.02
N LEU A 13 0.76 26.63 -9.09
CA LEU A 13 2.01 27.39 -9.03
C LEU A 13 1.77 28.89 -8.83
N LEU A 14 0.74 29.43 -9.47
CA LEU A 14 0.45 30.86 -9.54
C LEU A 14 -0.66 31.28 -8.57
N GLY A 15 -1.09 30.42 -7.66
CA GLY A 15 -2.14 30.69 -6.67
C GLY A 15 -1.82 31.79 -5.65
N HIS A 16 -0.58 32.29 -5.62
CA HIS A 16 -0.11 33.30 -4.67
C HIS A 16 -0.40 34.74 -5.18
N GLU A 17 -0.74 35.64 -4.27
CA GLU A 17 -0.98 37.05 -4.56
C GLU A 17 0.20 37.75 -5.29
N ARG A 18 1.44 37.32 -5.02
CA ARG A 18 2.66 37.87 -5.65
C ARG A 18 2.74 37.66 -7.16
N VAL A 19 2.01 36.69 -7.71
CA VAL A 19 2.02 36.33 -9.14
C VAL A 19 0.69 36.65 -9.83
N ARG A 20 -0.18 37.45 -9.21
CA ARG A 20 -1.51 37.79 -9.72
C ARG A 20 -1.49 38.41 -11.13
N VAL A 21 -0.49 39.25 -11.42
CA VAL A 21 -0.31 39.85 -12.73
C VAL A 21 0.09 38.81 -13.78
N LEU A 22 0.99 37.90 -13.43
CA LEU A 22 1.41 36.82 -14.32
C LEU A 22 0.25 35.84 -14.57
N ARG A 23 -0.56 35.56 -13.56
CA ARG A 23 -1.79 34.76 -13.68
C ARG A 23 -2.79 35.41 -14.65
N ALA A 24 -3.01 36.71 -14.55
CA ALA A 24 -3.90 37.43 -15.45
C ALA A 24 -3.38 37.38 -16.89
N ALA A 25 -2.09 37.59 -17.12
CA ALA A 25 -1.45 37.49 -18.42
C ALA A 25 -1.55 36.08 -19.02
N VAL A 26 -1.25 35.04 -18.25
CA VAL A 26 -1.40 33.64 -18.66
C VAL A 26 -2.87 33.31 -18.94
N GLY A 27 -3.81 33.80 -18.14
CA GLY A 27 -5.26 33.65 -18.36
C GLY A 27 -5.73 34.26 -19.66
N SER A 28 -5.23 35.46 -19.98
CA SER A 28 -5.57 36.15 -21.23
C SER A 28 -4.99 35.47 -22.47
N LEU A 29 -3.77 34.91 -22.37
CA LEU A 29 -3.13 34.20 -23.48
C LEU A 29 -3.75 32.81 -23.72
N LEU A 30 -4.36 32.21 -22.69
CA LEU A 30 -4.90 30.85 -22.72
C LEU A 30 -6.43 30.84 -22.56
N PHE A 31 -7.12 31.86 -23.11
CA PHE A 31 -8.59 32.06 -22.99
C PHE A 31 -9.41 30.85 -23.51
N TRP A 32 -8.83 30.02 -24.36
CA TRP A 32 -9.45 28.80 -24.91
C TRP A 32 -9.51 27.60 -23.96
N ARG A 33 -8.98 27.74 -22.73
CA ARG A 33 -8.98 26.66 -21.74
C ARG A 33 -10.35 26.55 -21.07
N ASP A 34 -10.84 25.32 -20.97
CA ASP A 34 -11.99 25.03 -20.11
C ASP A 34 -11.52 24.72 -18.67
N LEU A 35 -11.74 25.68 -17.79
CA LEU A 35 -11.43 25.57 -16.36
C LEU A 35 -12.70 25.45 -15.50
N SER A 36 -13.85 25.09 -16.08
CA SER A 36 -15.13 24.96 -15.38
C SER A 36 -15.13 23.84 -14.32
N ALA A 37 -14.37 22.78 -14.55
CA ALA A 37 -14.25 21.68 -13.63
C ALA A 37 -13.42 22.07 -12.37
N PRO A 38 -13.79 21.55 -11.18
CA PRO A 38 -13.01 21.74 -9.94
C PRO A 38 -11.53 21.40 -10.14
N ARG A 39 -10.64 22.11 -9.43
CA ARG A 39 -9.19 21.93 -9.54
C ARG A 39 -8.73 20.49 -9.33
N ALA A 40 -9.35 19.76 -8.36
CA ALA A 40 -9.02 18.37 -8.07
C ALA A 40 -9.35 17.45 -9.26
N VAL A 41 -10.50 17.65 -9.92
CA VAL A 41 -10.91 16.90 -11.12
C VAL A 41 -9.96 17.18 -12.29
N ARG A 42 -9.55 18.42 -12.46
CA ARG A 42 -8.59 18.81 -13.52
C ARG A 42 -7.22 18.18 -13.29
N LEU A 43 -6.75 18.13 -12.04
CA LEU A 43 -5.51 17.45 -11.68
C LEU A 43 -5.60 15.95 -11.99
N ARG A 44 -6.66 15.27 -11.57
CA ARG A 44 -6.86 13.84 -11.89
C ARG A 44 -6.81 13.57 -13.38
N ARG A 45 -7.58 14.35 -14.18
CA ARG A 45 -7.61 14.21 -15.65
C ARG A 45 -6.25 14.50 -16.29
N ALA A 46 -5.47 15.42 -15.73
CA ALA A 46 -4.12 15.69 -16.20
C ALA A 46 -3.20 14.49 -15.97
N LEU A 47 -3.24 13.86 -14.80
CA LEU A 47 -2.45 12.66 -14.48
C LEU A 47 -2.87 11.48 -15.38
N GLU A 48 -4.15 11.27 -15.60
CA GLU A 48 -4.67 10.26 -16.55
C GLU A 48 -4.15 10.51 -17.99
N THR A 49 -4.08 11.78 -18.41
CA THR A 49 -3.57 12.15 -19.74
C THR A 49 -2.05 11.99 -19.86
N LEU A 50 -1.31 12.16 -18.77
CA LEU A 50 0.15 12.01 -18.75
C LEU A 50 0.59 10.54 -18.82
N GLY A 51 -0.26 9.63 -18.35
CA GLY A 51 -0.02 8.19 -18.50
C GLY A 51 0.07 7.42 -17.19
N PRO A 52 0.30 6.09 -17.27
CA PRO A 52 0.16 5.17 -16.15
C PRO A 52 1.04 5.50 -14.94
N ILE A 53 2.26 5.95 -15.15
CA ILE A 53 3.21 6.29 -14.08
C ILE A 53 2.71 7.51 -13.30
N PHE A 54 2.11 8.50 -14.00
CA PHE A 54 1.49 9.65 -13.35
C PHE A 54 0.19 9.28 -12.60
N VAL A 55 -0.59 8.34 -13.14
CA VAL A 55 -1.76 7.77 -12.45
C VAL A 55 -1.31 7.13 -11.13
N LYS A 56 -0.27 6.31 -11.16
CA LYS A 56 0.29 5.66 -9.97
C LYS A 56 0.85 6.67 -8.97
N PHE A 57 1.53 7.71 -9.44
CA PHE A 57 1.96 8.81 -8.59
C PHE A 57 0.77 9.49 -7.90
N GLY A 58 -0.31 9.76 -8.65
CA GLY A 58 -1.55 10.30 -8.08
C GLY A 58 -2.18 9.40 -7.03
N GLN A 59 -2.16 8.07 -7.25
CA GLN A 59 -2.63 7.09 -6.26
C GLN A 59 -1.79 7.14 -4.98
N VAL A 60 -0.45 7.21 -5.08
CA VAL A 60 0.43 7.38 -3.92
C VAL A 60 0.13 8.69 -3.21
N LEU A 61 -0.01 9.80 -3.94
CA LEU A 61 -0.37 11.09 -3.35
C LEU A 61 -1.73 11.08 -2.65
N SER A 62 -2.70 10.31 -3.15
CA SER A 62 -4.02 10.19 -2.51
C SER A 62 -3.96 9.60 -1.10
N THR A 63 -2.98 8.75 -0.84
CA THR A 63 -2.76 8.16 0.49
C THR A 63 -2.03 9.11 1.44
N ARG A 64 -1.26 10.06 0.89
CA ARG A 64 -0.52 11.08 1.63
C ARG A 64 -1.42 12.28 1.95
N ARG A 65 -2.53 12.02 2.64
CA ARG A 65 -3.47 13.05 3.11
C ARG A 65 -2.80 14.08 4.02
N ASP A 66 -1.59 13.79 4.42
CA ASP A 66 -0.68 14.69 5.11
C ASP A 66 -0.14 15.81 4.21
N LEU A 67 0.04 15.58 2.97
CA LEU A 67 0.61 16.53 2.01
C LEU A 67 -0.45 17.25 1.19
N MET A 68 -1.61 16.61 0.99
CA MET A 68 -2.63 17.09 0.07
C MET A 68 -3.88 17.61 0.79
N PRO A 69 -4.53 18.68 0.27
CA PRO A 69 -5.89 19.04 0.65
C PRO A 69 -6.85 17.87 0.46
N GLN A 70 -7.85 17.77 1.33
CA GLN A 70 -8.77 16.62 1.34
C GLN A 70 -9.51 16.45 0.02
N ASP A 71 -9.96 17.55 -0.61
CA ASP A 71 -10.66 17.56 -1.91
C ASP A 71 -9.80 16.95 -3.02
N ILE A 72 -8.48 17.21 -3.01
CA ILE A 72 -7.54 16.64 -3.97
C ILE A 72 -7.28 15.17 -3.67
N ALA A 73 -7.01 14.82 -2.42
CA ALA A 73 -6.76 13.44 -2.04
C ALA A 73 -7.95 12.51 -2.36
N ASP A 74 -9.19 12.97 -2.08
CA ASP A 74 -10.41 12.21 -2.36
C ASP A 74 -10.64 12.03 -3.87
N GLU A 75 -10.31 13.01 -4.69
CA GLU A 75 -10.44 12.90 -6.14
C GLU A 75 -9.33 12.01 -6.75
N LEU A 76 -8.08 12.13 -6.26
CA LEU A 76 -6.97 11.26 -6.68
C LEU A 76 -7.18 9.80 -6.29
N ALA A 77 -7.89 9.52 -5.21
CA ALA A 77 -8.25 8.16 -4.81
C ALA A 77 -9.16 7.45 -5.84
N ARG A 78 -9.77 8.18 -6.78
CA ARG A 78 -10.57 7.61 -7.88
C ARG A 78 -9.74 7.17 -9.08
N LEU A 79 -8.44 7.46 -9.10
CA LEU A 79 -7.54 7.02 -10.16
C LEU A 79 -7.50 5.48 -10.21
N GLN A 80 -7.69 4.91 -11.40
CA GLN A 80 -7.64 3.47 -11.61
C GLN A 80 -6.43 3.12 -12.47
N ASP A 81 -5.69 2.10 -12.04
CA ASP A 81 -4.55 1.57 -12.78
C ASP A 81 -5.02 0.54 -13.83
N ARG A 82 -5.81 1.01 -14.80
CA ARG A 82 -6.26 0.19 -15.93
C ARG A 82 -5.44 0.57 -17.15
N VAL A 83 -4.47 -0.25 -17.47
CA VAL A 83 -3.62 -0.06 -18.64
C VAL A 83 -3.92 -1.14 -19.68
N PRO A 84 -4.15 -0.78 -20.96
CA PRO A 84 -4.33 -1.79 -22.00
C PRO A 84 -3.15 -2.75 -22.04
N PRO A 85 -3.39 -4.04 -22.30
CA PRO A 85 -2.32 -5.00 -22.47
C PRO A 85 -1.40 -4.60 -23.62
N PHE A 86 -0.12 -4.92 -23.52
CA PHE A 86 0.80 -4.81 -24.65
C PHE A 86 0.72 -6.07 -25.53
N PRO A 87 1.10 -5.99 -26.81
CA PRO A 87 1.00 -7.11 -27.73
C PRO A 87 1.71 -8.37 -27.24
N ALA A 88 1.08 -9.54 -27.44
CA ALA A 88 1.61 -10.84 -27.03
C ALA A 88 3.00 -11.12 -27.62
N GLU A 89 3.26 -10.65 -28.85
CA GLU A 89 4.56 -10.78 -29.49
C GLU A 89 5.70 -10.11 -28.71
N GLN A 90 5.38 -9.04 -27.97
CA GLN A 90 6.36 -8.37 -27.11
C GLN A 90 6.61 -9.19 -25.83
N ALA A 91 5.56 -9.81 -25.25
CA ALA A 91 5.72 -10.72 -24.12
C ALA A 91 6.56 -11.94 -24.52
N GLU A 92 6.26 -12.58 -25.65
CA GLU A 92 7.02 -13.69 -26.21
C GLU A 92 8.49 -13.34 -26.47
N ARG A 93 8.76 -12.11 -26.92
CA ARG A 93 10.13 -11.61 -27.11
C ARG A 93 10.90 -11.52 -25.79
N ILE A 94 10.29 -10.95 -24.74
CA ILE A 94 10.91 -10.86 -23.41
C ILE A 94 11.18 -12.26 -22.86
N LEU A 95 10.24 -13.17 -22.99
CA LEU A 95 10.40 -14.57 -22.58
C LEU A 95 11.53 -15.24 -23.37
N HIS A 96 11.62 -15.00 -24.68
CA HIS A 96 12.70 -15.52 -25.51
C HIS A 96 14.07 -14.95 -25.10
N GLU A 97 14.15 -13.64 -24.86
CA GLU A 97 15.37 -12.98 -24.37
C GLU A 97 15.79 -13.50 -22.99
N THR A 98 14.82 -13.75 -22.11
CA THR A 98 15.06 -14.24 -20.75
C THR A 98 15.56 -15.68 -20.74
N TYR A 99 14.98 -16.57 -21.55
CA TYR A 99 15.29 -18.01 -21.51
C TYR A 99 16.26 -18.47 -22.60
N GLY A 100 16.52 -17.62 -23.60
CA GLY A 100 17.36 -17.98 -24.75
C GLY A 100 16.73 -19.04 -25.68
N LYS A 101 15.43 -19.31 -25.53
CA LYS A 101 14.66 -20.33 -26.26
C LYS A 101 13.30 -19.82 -26.66
N PRO A 102 12.69 -20.35 -27.72
CA PRO A 102 11.30 -20.04 -28.06
C PRO A 102 10.35 -20.41 -26.91
N VAL A 103 9.28 -19.63 -26.75
CA VAL A 103 8.27 -19.82 -25.68
C VAL A 103 7.67 -21.24 -25.71
N THR A 104 7.53 -21.83 -26.91
CA THR A 104 7.03 -23.20 -27.13
C THR A 104 7.98 -24.30 -26.65
N GLU A 105 9.24 -23.97 -26.41
CA GLU A 105 10.22 -24.90 -25.81
C GLU A 105 10.36 -24.71 -24.29
N VAL A 106 9.94 -23.54 -23.79
CA VAL A 106 9.96 -23.21 -22.35
C VAL A 106 8.70 -23.71 -21.67
N PHE A 107 7.54 -23.50 -22.27
CA PHE A 107 6.23 -23.88 -21.75
C PHE A 107 5.58 -24.92 -22.66
N ALA A 108 4.94 -25.93 -22.09
CA ALA A 108 4.14 -26.89 -22.85
C ALA A 108 2.93 -26.20 -23.51
N ARG A 109 2.38 -25.15 -22.84
CA ARG A 109 1.34 -24.27 -23.35
C ARG A 109 1.56 -22.87 -22.81
N PHE A 110 1.38 -21.85 -23.64
CA PHE A 110 1.39 -20.44 -23.26
C PHE A 110 0.17 -19.74 -23.84
N GLU A 111 -0.63 -19.08 -22.99
CA GLU A 111 -1.82 -18.34 -23.42
C GLU A 111 -1.39 -16.93 -23.82
N ARG A 112 -1.53 -16.59 -25.11
CA ARG A 112 -1.10 -15.29 -25.65
C ARG A 112 -1.94 -14.13 -25.15
N GLU A 113 -3.22 -14.36 -24.84
CA GLU A 113 -4.10 -13.36 -24.27
C GLU A 113 -3.82 -13.23 -22.79
N PRO A 114 -3.44 -12.01 -22.30
CA PRO A 114 -3.17 -11.83 -20.88
C PRO A 114 -4.46 -11.82 -20.07
N VAL A 115 -4.41 -12.42 -18.90
CA VAL A 115 -5.55 -12.48 -17.95
C VAL A 115 -5.63 -11.23 -17.08
N ALA A 116 -4.52 -10.50 -16.94
CA ALA A 116 -4.45 -9.22 -16.21
C ALA A 116 -3.38 -8.32 -16.82
N SER A 117 -3.60 -7.01 -16.73
CA SER A 117 -2.68 -6.00 -17.22
C SER A 117 -2.65 -4.80 -16.26
N ALA A 118 -1.46 -4.47 -15.77
CA ALA A 118 -1.19 -3.35 -14.86
C ALA A 118 -0.22 -2.34 -15.50
N SER A 119 0.12 -1.29 -14.76
CA SER A 119 1.02 -0.22 -15.21
C SER A 119 2.39 -0.74 -15.64
N VAL A 120 2.98 -1.67 -14.91
CA VAL A 120 4.35 -2.14 -15.12
C VAL A 120 4.46 -3.54 -15.71
N ALA A 121 3.42 -4.38 -15.63
CA ALA A 121 3.46 -5.77 -16.04
C ALA A 121 2.10 -6.27 -16.56
N GLN A 122 2.10 -7.43 -17.22
CA GLN A 122 0.90 -8.21 -17.51
C GLN A 122 1.12 -9.68 -17.15
N VAL A 123 0.02 -10.40 -16.94
CA VAL A 123 0.02 -11.81 -16.52
C VAL A 123 -0.60 -12.67 -17.58
N HIS A 124 0.06 -13.76 -17.92
CA HIS A 124 -0.41 -14.82 -18.83
C HIS A 124 -0.54 -16.14 -18.10
N PHE A 125 -1.45 -17.01 -18.53
CA PHE A 125 -1.44 -18.38 -18.08
C PHE A 125 -0.55 -19.25 -18.95
N ALA A 126 0.06 -20.24 -18.34
CA ALA A 126 0.92 -21.19 -19.00
C ALA A 126 0.85 -22.56 -18.31
N THR A 127 1.28 -23.61 -19.03
CA THR A 127 1.50 -24.94 -18.48
C THR A 127 2.98 -25.26 -18.61
N LEU A 128 3.61 -25.64 -17.52
CA LEU A 128 5.02 -26.03 -17.50
C LEU A 128 5.22 -27.40 -18.18
N PRO A 129 6.45 -27.75 -18.58
CA PRO A 129 6.73 -29.05 -19.24
C PRO A 129 6.35 -30.27 -18.38
N ASP A 130 6.33 -30.12 -17.06
CA ASP A 130 5.91 -31.16 -16.11
C ASP A 130 4.38 -31.21 -15.85
N GLY A 131 3.61 -30.36 -16.53
CA GLY A 131 2.16 -30.31 -16.45
C GLY A 131 1.59 -29.38 -15.38
N ARG A 132 2.43 -28.72 -14.58
CA ARG A 132 1.95 -27.73 -13.60
C ARG A 132 1.39 -26.51 -14.29
N GLU A 133 0.21 -26.05 -13.80
CA GLU A 133 -0.39 -24.80 -14.25
C GLU A 133 0.31 -23.60 -13.61
N ALA A 134 0.62 -22.59 -14.41
CA ALA A 134 1.40 -21.44 -14.01
C ALA A 134 0.73 -20.11 -14.41
N ALA A 135 0.99 -19.08 -13.61
CA ALA A 135 0.80 -17.67 -13.96
C ALA A 135 2.16 -17.06 -14.23
N VAL A 136 2.31 -16.45 -15.39
CA VAL A 136 3.57 -15.85 -15.87
C VAL A 136 3.37 -14.34 -15.92
N LYS A 137 3.98 -13.64 -14.98
CA LYS A 137 4.01 -12.17 -14.91
C LYS A 137 5.21 -11.67 -15.69
N VAL A 138 4.99 -10.76 -16.65
CA VAL A 138 6.03 -10.24 -17.55
C VAL A 138 6.02 -8.73 -17.48
N LEU A 139 7.17 -8.10 -17.23
CA LEU A 139 7.31 -6.64 -17.23
C LEU A 139 7.04 -6.07 -18.62
N ARG A 140 6.50 -4.86 -18.67
CA ARG A 140 6.30 -4.13 -19.92
C ARG A 140 7.64 -3.81 -20.59
N PRO A 141 7.75 -4.00 -21.91
CA PRO A 141 8.99 -3.72 -22.61
C PRO A 141 9.36 -2.24 -22.51
N GLY A 142 10.62 -1.95 -22.17
CA GLY A 142 11.15 -0.59 -22.09
C GLY A 142 10.59 0.25 -20.93
N ILE A 143 9.84 -0.33 -20.00
CA ILE A 143 9.17 0.40 -18.91
C ILE A 143 10.17 1.18 -18.05
N ALA A 144 11.37 0.67 -17.82
CA ALA A 144 12.40 1.36 -17.07
C ALA A 144 12.77 2.72 -17.68
N ALA A 145 12.88 2.78 -19.00
CA ALA A 145 13.18 4.04 -19.71
C ALA A 145 12.00 5.04 -19.65
N VAL A 146 10.76 4.54 -19.65
CA VAL A 146 9.55 5.36 -19.47
C VAL A 146 9.54 5.94 -18.07
N ILE A 147 9.73 5.09 -17.04
CA ILE A 147 9.79 5.50 -15.64
C ILE A 147 10.87 6.56 -15.42
N ALA A 148 12.08 6.35 -15.93
CA ALA A 148 13.17 7.31 -15.78
C ALA A 148 12.81 8.69 -16.36
N LYS A 149 12.15 8.75 -17.52
CA LYS A 149 11.68 10.01 -18.13
C LYS A 149 10.58 10.68 -17.32
N ASP A 150 9.61 9.88 -16.85
CA ASP A 150 8.46 10.42 -16.13
C ASP A 150 8.88 10.91 -14.74
N VAL A 151 9.76 10.19 -14.05
CA VAL A 151 10.36 10.61 -12.77
C VAL A 151 11.18 11.89 -12.94
N ALA A 152 12.00 11.99 -13.99
CA ALA A 152 12.75 13.22 -14.27
C ALA A 152 11.81 14.42 -14.52
N LEU A 153 10.68 14.21 -15.21
CA LEU A 153 9.67 15.24 -15.39
C LEU A 153 8.99 15.63 -14.09
N MET A 154 8.69 14.66 -13.22
CA MET A 154 8.13 14.91 -11.88
C MET A 154 9.11 15.68 -11.00
N ASP A 155 10.41 15.33 -11.00
CA ASP A 155 11.44 16.04 -10.22
C ASP A 155 11.59 17.48 -10.71
N ALA A 156 11.60 17.73 -12.00
CA ALA A 156 11.61 19.08 -12.56
C ALA A 156 10.37 19.89 -12.12
N GLY A 157 9.20 19.26 -12.09
CA GLY A 157 7.97 19.87 -11.57
C GLY A 157 8.06 20.16 -10.06
N ALA A 158 8.62 19.24 -9.29
CA ALA A 158 8.84 19.38 -7.86
C ALA A 158 9.82 20.51 -7.52
N GLN A 159 10.91 20.63 -8.28
CA GLN A 159 11.85 21.76 -8.18
C GLN A 159 11.16 23.11 -8.42
N LEU A 160 10.29 23.15 -9.45
CA LEU A 160 9.55 24.36 -9.76
C LEU A 160 8.56 24.74 -8.64
N LEU A 161 7.90 23.74 -8.03
CA LEU A 161 7.03 23.94 -6.86
C LEU A 161 7.82 24.51 -5.67
N GLU A 162 9.00 23.95 -5.35
CA GLU A 162 9.85 24.46 -4.26
C GLU A 162 10.33 25.90 -4.50
N LEU A 163 10.57 26.25 -5.76
CA LEU A 163 11.05 27.59 -6.12
C LEU A 163 9.93 28.63 -6.09
N LEU A 164 8.76 28.29 -6.63
CA LEU A 164 7.67 29.26 -6.87
C LEU A 164 6.62 29.31 -5.75
N TRP A 165 6.48 28.28 -4.96
CA TRP A 165 5.47 28.22 -3.91
C TRP A 165 6.08 28.39 -2.54
N ALA A 166 5.55 29.36 -1.74
CA ALA A 166 6.08 29.65 -0.40
C ALA A 166 6.04 28.45 0.56
N ASP A 167 4.98 27.63 0.47
CA ASP A 167 4.84 26.38 1.23
C ASP A 167 5.51 25.16 0.55
N GLY A 168 6.02 25.34 -0.67
CA GLY A 168 6.62 24.27 -1.46
C GLY A 168 7.78 23.57 -0.73
N LYS A 169 8.63 24.34 -0.06
CA LYS A 169 9.75 23.79 0.74
C LYS A 169 9.27 22.95 1.92
N ARG A 170 8.13 23.32 2.52
CA ARG A 170 7.56 22.60 3.66
C ARG A 170 7.00 21.23 3.26
N LEU A 171 6.45 21.12 2.04
CA LEU A 171 5.88 19.89 1.53
C LEU A 171 6.92 18.91 0.98
N LYS A 172 8.19 19.37 0.83
CA LYS A 172 9.30 18.55 0.37
C LYS A 172 8.97 17.72 -0.89
N PRO A 173 8.40 18.30 -1.96
CA PRO A 173 7.89 17.55 -3.11
C PRO A 173 8.97 16.73 -3.81
N ARG A 174 10.23 17.14 -3.78
CA ARG A 174 11.35 16.37 -4.33
C ARG A 174 11.63 15.11 -3.53
N GLU A 175 11.53 15.15 -2.20
CA GLU A 175 11.66 13.96 -1.36
C GLU A 175 10.53 12.95 -1.68
N VAL A 176 9.30 13.45 -1.89
CA VAL A 176 8.15 12.62 -2.30
C VAL A 176 8.38 11.95 -3.66
N VAL A 177 8.91 12.71 -4.64
CA VAL A 177 9.23 12.14 -5.97
C VAL A 177 10.37 11.13 -5.86
N ALA A 178 11.40 11.38 -5.06
CA ALA A 178 12.50 10.46 -4.84
C ALA A 178 12.05 9.17 -4.13
N GLU A 179 11.14 9.25 -3.18
CA GLU A 179 10.51 8.10 -2.52
C GLU A 179 9.71 7.28 -3.53
N PHE A 180 8.89 7.96 -4.35
CA PHE A 180 8.12 7.30 -5.40
C PHE A 180 9.01 6.62 -6.45
N ALA A 181 10.12 7.25 -6.86
CA ALA A 181 11.08 6.67 -7.78
C ALA A 181 11.66 5.36 -7.25
N ARG A 182 12.04 5.32 -5.97
CA ARG A 182 12.52 4.08 -5.33
C ARG A 182 11.46 2.99 -5.31
N HIS A 183 10.21 3.32 -5.03
CA HIS A 183 9.12 2.34 -5.11
C HIS A 183 8.93 1.77 -6.51
N LEU A 184 9.04 2.61 -7.54
CA LEU A 184 8.96 2.14 -8.93
C LEU A 184 10.16 1.26 -9.32
N GLU A 185 11.38 1.61 -8.87
CA GLU A 185 12.56 0.77 -9.08
C GLU A 185 12.38 -0.62 -8.44
N ASP A 186 11.82 -0.66 -7.23
CA ASP A 186 11.51 -1.92 -6.55
C ASP A 186 10.49 -2.77 -7.31
N GLU A 187 9.52 -2.15 -7.99
CA GLU A 187 8.53 -2.86 -8.81
C GLU A 187 9.08 -3.37 -10.16
N LEU A 188 10.23 -2.87 -10.60
CA LEU A 188 10.90 -3.35 -11.80
C LEU A 188 11.70 -4.64 -11.60
N ASP A 189 11.80 -5.14 -10.38
CA ASP A 189 12.48 -6.39 -10.06
C ASP A 189 11.49 -7.45 -9.56
N LEU A 190 11.01 -8.27 -10.49
CA LEU A 190 10.08 -9.35 -10.18
C LEU A 190 10.69 -10.46 -9.30
N MET A 191 12.02 -10.53 -9.14
CA MET A 191 12.67 -11.43 -8.17
C MET A 191 12.37 -11.00 -6.73
N ARG A 192 12.26 -9.69 -6.47
CA ARG A 192 11.85 -9.17 -5.15
C ARG A 192 10.39 -9.53 -4.85
N GLU A 193 9.50 -9.38 -5.84
CA GLU A 193 8.11 -9.79 -5.69
C GLU A 193 7.99 -11.30 -5.43
N ALA A 194 8.76 -12.11 -6.16
CA ALA A 194 8.86 -13.56 -5.95
C ALA A 194 9.35 -13.92 -4.54
N ALA A 195 10.36 -13.20 -4.04
CA ALA A 195 10.88 -13.38 -2.68
C ALA A 195 9.83 -13.02 -1.61
N ASN A 196 9.09 -11.92 -1.82
CA ASN A 196 7.99 -11.50 -0.96
C ASN A 196 6.87 -12.56 -0.92
N ALA A 197 6.44 -13.06 -2.08
CA ALA A 197 5.45 -14.14 -2.19
C ALA A 197 5.90 -15.37 -1.38
N ASN A 198 7.14 -15.81 -1.59
CA ASN A 198 7.69 -16.97 -0.90
C ASN A 198 7.82 -16.76 0.62
N GLN A 199 8.16 -15.55 1.07
CA GLN A 199 8.17 -15.23 2.50
C GLN A 199 6.77 -15.31 3.10
N LEU A 200 5.76 -14.70 2.44
CA LEU A 200 4.37 -14.75 2.91
C LEU A 200 3.85 -16.20 2.90
N ARG A 201 4.19 -16.99 1.87
CA ARG A 201 3.84 -18.42 1.79
C ARG A 201 4.40 -19.20 2.97
N ARG A 202 5.65 -18.96 3.36
CA ARG A 202 6.27 -19.59 4.55
C ARG A 202 5.55 -19.19 5.83
N ASN A 203 5.21 -17.91 5.98
CA ASN A 203 4.54 -17.39 7.17
C ASN A 203 3.16 -18.04 7.37
N PHE A 204 2.47 -18.40 6.29
CA PHE A 204 1.14 -19.03 6.31
C PHE A 204 1.17 -20.52 5.95
N ALA A 205 2.34 -21.18 6.01
CA ALA A 205 2.44 -22.61 5.73
C ALA A 205 1.53 -23.41 6.67
N GLY A 206 0.63 -24.22 6.09
CA GLY A 206 -0.36 -25.01 6.82
C GLY A 206 -1.53 -24.23 7.43
N SER A 207 -1.64 -22.92 7.18
CA SER A 207 -2.78 -22.11 7.64
C SER A 207 -3.99 -22.33 6.72
N PRO A 208 -5.20 -22.54 7.28
CA PRO A 208 -6.43 -22.62 6.47
C PRO A 208 -6.95 -21.23 6.06
N LEU A 209 -6.32 -20.15 6.49
CA LEU A 209 -6.81 -18.79 6.28
C LEU A 209 -6.36 -18.22 4.93
N LEU A 210 -5.08 -18.37 4.59
CA LEU A 210 -4.46 -17.75 3.42
C LEU A 210 -3.62 -18.75 2.65
N ALA A 211 -3.94 -18.90 1.36
CA ALA A 211 -3.10 -19.58 0.39
C ALA A 211 -2.27 -18.54 -0.39
N VAL A 212 -1.01 -18.87 -0.62
CA VAL A 212 -0.08 -18.06 -1.40
C VAL A 212 0.54 -18.96 -2.47
N PRO A 213 0.56 -18.55 -3.75
CA PRO A 213 1.08 -19.36 -4.84
C PRO A 213 2.54 -19.79 -4.60
N GLU A 214 2.87 -20.98 -5.05
CA GLU A 214 4.25 -21.43 -5.13
C GLU A 214 4.99 -20.66 -6.21
N VAL A 215 6.19 -20.17 -5.90
CA VAL A 215 7.07 -19.52 -6.88
C VAL A 215 7.93 -20.59 -7.54
N TYR A 216 7.95 -20.60 -8.87
CA TYR A 216 8.75 -21.53 -9.68
C TYR A 216 10.08 -20.87 -10.06
N TRP A 217 11.04 -20.89 -9.13
CA TRP A 217 12.29 -20.14 -9.18
C TRP A 217 13.12 -20.34 -10.44
N ASP A 218 13.13 -21.56 -10.99
CA ASP A 218 13.90 -21.91 -12.20
C ASP A 218 13.41 -21.14 -13.44
N TRP A 219 12.17 -20.60 -13.38
CA TRP A 219 11.57 -19.77 -14.44
C TRP A 219 11.50 -18.27 -14.07
N CYS A 220 12.04 -17.86 -12.92
CA CYS A 220 12.00 -16.47 -12.51
C CYS A 220 13.27 -15.72 -12.93
N SER A 221 13.11 -14.43 -13.24
CA SER A 221 14.16 -13.46 -13.52
C SER A 221 13.71 -12.07 -13.05
N THR A 222 14.56 -11.06 -13.19
CA THR A 222 14.16 -9.67 -12.88
C THR A 222 12.98 -9.20 -13.73
N GLN A 223 12.79 -9.73 -14.94
CA GLN A 223 11.73 -9.31 -15.87
C GLN A 223 10.54 -10.28 -15.93
N VAL A 224 10.67 -11.48 -15.41
CA VAL A 224 9.65 -12.54 -15.48
C VAL A 224 9.51 -13.22 -14.12
N MET A 225 8.29 -13.33 -13.62
CA MET A 225 7.97 -14.14 -12.45
C MET A 225 6.99 -15.24 -12.85
N VAL A 226 7.32 -16.48 -12.51
CA VAL A 226 6.47 -17.62 -12.76
C VAL A 226 6.06 -18.22 -11.43
N MET A 227 4.76 -18.33 -11.22
CA MET A 227 4.17 -18.84 -9.98
C MET A 227 3.00 -19.77 -10.29
N GLN A 228 2.60 -20.54 -9.31
CA GLN A 228 1.44 -21.41 -9.37
C GLN A 228 0.19 -20.63 -9.81
N ARG A 229 -0.53 -21.13 -10.80
CA ARG A 229 -1.86 -20.61 -11.13
C ARG A 229 -2.82 -20.97 -10.02
N MET A 230 -3.38 -19.95 -9.38
CA MET A 230 -4.39 -20.11 -8.34
C MET A 230 -5.79 -20.06 -8.95
N GLN A 231 -6.71 -20.81 -8.32
CA GLN A 231 -8.12 -20.82 -8.69
C GLN A 231 -8.93 -20.23 -7.53
N GLY A 232 -10.02 -19.57 -7.84
CA GLY A 232 -10.91 -18.98 -6.85
C GLY A 232 -11.82 -17.93 -7.47
N THR A 233 -12.81 -17.50 -6.71
CA THR A 233 -13.73 -16.42 -7.05
C THR A 233 -13.20 -15.11 -6.49
N PRO A 234 -13.22 -13.99 -7.24
CA PRO A 234 -12.83 -12.70 -6.71
C PRO A 234 -13.58 -12.36 -5.42
N VAL A 235 -12.89 -11.88 -4.40
CA VAL A 235 -13.50 -11.55 -3.10
C VAL A 235 -14.60 -10.50 -3.22
N SER A 236 -14.57 -9.65 -4.25
CA SER A 236 -15.61 -8.66 -4.56
C SER A 236 -16.88 -9.28 -5.16
N ALA A 237 -16.85 -10.51 -5.65
CA ALA A 237 -18.01 -11.20 -6.21
C ALA A 237 -18.82 -11.90 -5.11
N VAL A 238 -19.31 -11.11 -4.14
CA VAL A 238 -19.93 -11.61 -2.90
C VAL A 238 -21.14 -12.52 -3.15
N ASP A 239 -21.96 -12.19 -4.16
CA ASP A 239 -23.14 -13.00 -4.49
C ASP A 239 -22.74 -14.36 -5.08
N GLU A 240 -21.67 -14.42 -5.86
CA GLU A 240 -21.12 -15.66 -6.38
C GLU A 240 -20.55 -16.53 -5.26
N LEU A 241 -19.83 -15.93 -4.31
CA LEU A 241 -19.30 -16.63 -3.14
C LEU A 241 -20.43 -17.22 -2.28
N ARG A 242 -21.52 -16.47 -2.08
CA ARG A 242 -22.73 -16.98 -1.38
C ARG A 242 -23.37 -18.16 -2.12
N ALA A 243 -23.45 -18.07 -3.44
CA ALA A 243 -24.02 -19.16 -4.27
C ALA A 243 -23.16 -20.42 -4.21
N GLN A 244 -21.84 -20.29 -4.01
CA GLN A 244 -20.90 -21.40 -3.80
C GLN A 244 -20.95 -21.96 -2.37
N GLY A 245 -21.73 -21.36 -1.46
CA GLY A 245 -21.88 -21.82 -0.08
C GLY A 245 -20.80 -21.32 0.88
N VAL A 246 -20.04 -20.30 0.49
CA VAL A 246 -19.02 -19.69 1.37
C VAL A 246 -19.70 -18.94 2.52
N ASP A 247 -19.26 -19.20 3.74
CA ASP A 247 -19.69 -18.47 4.96
C ASP A 247 -19.08 -17.06 4.97
N ILE A 248 -19.84 -16.08 4.46
CA ILE A 248 -19.37 -14.71 4.30
C ILE A 248 -19.00 -14.03 5.64
N PRO A 249 -19.76 -14.17 6.74
CA PRO A 249 -19.33 -13.64 8.04
C PRO A 249 -18.04 -14.27 8.56
N LYS A 250 -17.83 -15.56 8.35
CA LYS A 250 -16.56 -16.23 8.67
C LYS A 250 -15.42 -15.72 7.82
N LEU A 251 -15.66 -15.54 6.51
CA LEU A 251 -14.70 -14.99 5.56
C LEU A 251 -14.26 -13.58 5.98
N ALA A 252 -15.22 -12.70 6.34
CA ALA A 252 -14.93 -11.34 6.80
C ALA A 252 -14.02 -11.34 8.04
N ARG A 253 -14.30 -12.19 9.03
CA ARG A 253 -13.44 -12.35 10.22
C ARG A 253 -12.06 -12.89 9.86
N ALA A 254 -11.97 -13.86 8.96
CA ALA A 254 -10.70 -14.43 8.51
C ALA A 254 -9.79 -13.36 7.85
N GLY A 255 -10.34 -12.43 7.07
CA GLY A 255 -9.59 -11.32 6.49
C GLY A 255 -8.95 -10.42 7.55
N VAL A 256 -9.68 -10.12 8.63
CA VAL A 256 -9.15 -9.38 9.78
C VAL A 256 -8.04 -10.18 10.48
N GLU A 257 -8.25 -11.46 10.70
CA GLU A 257 -7.26 -12.35 11.32
C GLU A 257 -5.97 -12.42 10.52
N ILE A 258 -6.07 -12.57 9.19
CA ILE A 258 -4.92 -12.58 8.28
C ILE A 258 -4.10 -11.29 8.46
N PHE A 259 -4.77 -10.14 8.46
CA PHE A 259 -4.11 -8.85 8.60
C PHE A 259 -3.36 -8.73 9.93
N PHE A 260 -4.03 -8.99 11.05
CA PHE A 260 -3.40 -8.88 12.37
C PHE A 260 -2.27 -9.90 12.56
N THR A 261 -2.40 -11.08 11.98
CA THR A 261 -1.35 -12.10 11.98
C THR A 261 -0.10 -11.61 11.24
N GLN A 262 -0.25 -11.06 10.04
CA GLN A 262 0.85 -10.52 9.26
C GLN A 262 1.54 -9.37 9.99
N VAL A 263 0.78 -8.46 10.60
CA VAL A 263 1.32 -7.27 11.27
C VAL A 263 2.02 -7.63 12.57
N PHE A 264 1.35 -8.35 13.46
CA PHE A 264 1.84 -8.52 14.83
C PHE A 264 2.66 -9.80 15.03
N ARG A 265 2.27 -10.92 14.42
CA ARG A 265 3.06 -12.15 14.50
C ARG A 265 4.30 -12.06 13.61
N ASP A 266 4.10 -11.73 12.32
CA ASP A 266 5.14 -11.87 11.32
C ASP A 266 5.96 -10.60 11.14
N GLY A 267 5.39 -9.41 11.45
CA GLY A 267 6.02 -8.12 11.13
C GLY A 267 6.25 -7.92 9.64
N PHE A 268 5.57 -8.72 8.83
CA PHE A 268 5.65 -8.71 7.37
C PHE A 268 4.24 -8.80 6.81
N PHE A 269 3.76 -7.72 6.19
CA PHE A 269 2.37 -7.60 5.79
C PHE A 269 2.22 -7.08 4.37
N HIS A 270 1.18 -7.56 3.71
CA HIS A 270 0.79 -7.10 2.39
C HIS A 270 0.21 -5.69 2.49
N ALA A 271 0.89 -4.73 1.91
CA ALA A 271 0.54 -3.32 2.04
C ALA A 271 -0.44 -2.80 0.96
N ASP A 272 -0.88 -3.67 0.05
CA ASP A 272 -1.83 -3.34 -1.01
C ASP A 272 -2.93 -4.41 -1.17
N MET A 273 -3.58 -4.77 -0.06
CA MET A 273 -4.72 -5.70 0.01
C MET A 273 -5.95 -5.08 -0.69
N HIS A 274 -5.89 -5.00 -2.02
CA HIS A 274 -7.00 -4.55 -2.84
C HIS A 274 -7.86 -5.77 -3.24
N PRO A 275 -9.21 -5.67 -3.29
CA PRO A 275 -10.08 -6.79 -3.68
C PRO A 275 -9.73 -7.42 -5.02
N GLY A 276 -9.13 -6.67 -5.95
CA GLY A 276 -8.66 -7.17 -7.24
C GLY A 276 -7.48 -8.15 -7.18
N ASN A 277 -6.75 -8.18 -6.06
CA ASN A 277 -5.59 -9.03 -5.83
C ASN A 277 -5.91 -10.23 -4.92
N ILE A 278 -7.20 -10.45 -4.64
CA ILE A 278 -7.66 -11.46 -3.68
C ILE A 278 -8.72 -12.35 -4.33
N LEU A 279 -8.46 -13.66 -4.31
CA LEU A 279 -9.47 -14.66 -4.61
C LEU A 279 -9.89 -15.39 -3.33
N VAL A 280 -10.99 -16.11 -3.41
CA VAL A 280 -11.50 -16.98 -2.36
C VAL A 280 -11.77 -18.36 -2.94
N THR A 281 -11.25 -19.41 -2.32
CA THR A 281 -11.53 -20.79 -2.72
C THR A 281 -12.96 -21.19 -2.32
N PRO A 282 -13.52 -22.26 -2.90
CA PRO A 282 -14.84 -22.77 -2.49
C PRO A 282 -14.92 -23.13 -1.00
N GLU A 283 -13.79 -23.46 -0.36
CA GLU A 283 -13.70 -23.78 1.07
C GLU A 283 -13.65 -22.51 1.94
N GLY A 284 -13.63 -21.31 1.33
CA GLY A 284 -13.59 -20.03 2.05
C GLY A 284 -12.17 -19.60 2.48
N GLN A 285 -11.11 -20.12 1.84
CA GLN A 285 -9.74 -19.71 2.07
C GLN A 285 -9.40 -18.51 1.16
N TYR A 286 -8.75 -17.50 1.73
CA TYR A 286 -8.20 -16.39 0.95
C TYR A 286 -7.01 -16.83 0.09
N VAL A 287 -6.87 -16.22 -1.09
CA VAL A 287 -5.71 -16.40 -1.98
C VAL A 287 -5.18 -15.03 -2.36
N ALA A 288 -3.92 -14.75 -2.04
CA ALA A 288 -3.23 -13.52 -2.46
C ALA A 288 -2.52 -13.72 -3.79
N LEU A 289 -2.53 -12.71 -4.67
CA LEU A 289 -2.00 -12.81 -6.05
C LEU A 289 -0.88 -11.83 -6.39
N ASP A 290 -0.81 -10.68 -5.75
CA ASP A 290 0.20 -9.63 -5.99
C ASP A 290 1.03 -9.40 -4.73
N PHE A 291 2.35 -9.31 -4.85
CA PHE A 291 3.29 -9.18 -3.72
C PHE A 291 4.29 -8.03 -3.94
N GLY A 292 3.96 -7.13 -4.86
CA GLY A 292 4.84 -6.01 -5.22
C GLY A 292 5.06 -5.04 -4.08
N ILE A 293 4.05 -4.82 -3.22
CA ILE A 293 4.14 -3.87 -2.11
C ILE A 293 3.93 -4.61 -0.78
N MET A 294 5.03 -4.82 -0.06
CA MET A 294 5.02 -5.41 1.28
C MET A 294 5.54 -4.40 2.31
N GLY A 295 4.93 -4.40 3.48
CA GLY A 295 5.40 -3.63 4.63
C GLY A 295 6.17 -4.54 5.60
N THR A 296 7.21 -3.99 6.23
CA THR A 296 7.97 -4.65 7.27
C THR A 296 7.98 -3.82 8.54
N LEU A 297 7.83 -4.48 9.68
CA LEU A 297 7.92 -3.88 11.01
C LEU A 297 9.04 -4.58 11.78
N THR A 298 9.90 -3.78 12.39
CA THR A 298 10.89 -4.31 13.32
C THR A 298 10.24 -4.78 14.62
N GLU A 299 10.94 -5.57 15.42
CA GLU A 299 10.42 -5.97 16.75
C GLU A 299 10.15 -4.75 17.64
N VAL A 300 10.94 -3.70 17.49
CA VAL A 300 10.75 -2.43 18.20
C VAL A 300 9.46 -1.75 17.76
N ASP A 301 9.20 -1.67 16.44
CA ASP A 301 7.96 -1.08 15.91
C ASP A 301 6.73 -1.86 16.37
N LYS A 302 6.80 -3.19 16.31
CA LYS A 302 5.72 -4.07 16.80
C LYS A 302 5.42 -3.84 18.27
N HIS A 303 6.47 -3.75 19.10
CA HIS A 303 6.33 -3.49 20.54
C HIS A 303 5.63 -2.15 20.79
N TYR A 304 6.08 -1.07 20.14
CA TYR A 304 5.48 0.24 20.33
C TYR A 304 4.06 0.34 19.77
N LEU A 305 3.80 -0.29 18.63
CA LEU A 305 2.42 -0.41 18.10
C LEU A 305 1.51 -1.09 19.12
N ALA A 306 1.93 -2.20 19.70
CA ALA A 306 1.15 -2.90 20.71
C ALA A 306 0.91 -2.04 21.94
N CYS A 307 1.95 -1.41 22.49
CA CYS A 307 1.80 -0.50 23.63
C CYS A 307 0.79 0.60 23.35
N ASN A 308 0.87 1.20 22.16
CA ASN A 308 -0.07 2.24 21.75
C ASN A 308 -1.50 1.71 21.61
N PHE A 309 -1.70 0.55 20.98
CA PHE A 309 -3.01 -0.06 20.84
C PHE A 309 -3.64 -0.36 22.20
N ILE A 310 -2.87 -0.95 23.13
CA ILE A 310 -3.38 -1.26 24.47
C ILE A 310 -3.80 0.01 25.21
N ALA A 311 -2.89 0.97 25.24
CA ALA A 311 -3.12 2.24 25.93
C ALA A 311 -4.35 2.97 25.35
N PHE A 312 -4.48 2.95 24.00
CA PHE A 312 -5.64 3.50 23.30
C PHE A 312 -6.94 2.83 23.75
N PHE A 313 -7.00 1.50 23.81
CA PHE A 313 -8.19 0.76 24.24
C PHE A 313 -8.55 0.98 25.71
N ARG A 314 -7.53 1.19 26.53
CA ARG A 314 -7.72 1.51 27.95
C ARG A 314 -8.07 2.96 28.19
N ARG A 315 -8.13 3.78 27.10
CA ARG A 315 -8.27 5.24 27.16
C ARG A 315 -7.16 5.92 27.98
N ASP A 316 -5.99 5.28 28.02
CA ASP A 316 -4.80 5.80 28.69
C ASP A 316 -4.00 6.63 27.68
N TYR A 317 -4.51 7.83 27.41
CA TYR A 317 -3.94 8.75 26.40
C TYR A 317 -2.56 9.27 26.82
N ARG A 318 -2.31 9.35 28.12
CA ARG A 318 -0.99 9.68 28.65
C ARG A 318 0.04 8.63 28.22
N ARG A 319 -0.28 7.33 28.41
CA ARG A 319 0.60 6.25 28.00
C ARG A 319 0.83 6.21 26.49
N VAL A 320 -0.19 6.56 25.68
CA VAL A 320 -0.03 6.73 24.24
C VAL A 320 0.99 7.82 23.92
N ALA A 321 0.89 9.00 24.57
CA ALA A 321 1.82 10.10 24.35
C ALA A 321 3.25 9.74 24.78
N GLU A 322 3.41 9.12 25.95
CA GLU A 322 4.70 8.64 26.47
C GLU A 322 5.36 7.64 25.52
N ALA A 323 4.59 6.64 25.01
CA ALA A 323 5.09 5.64 24.08
C ALA A 323 5.62 6.25 22.77
N HIS A 324 5.01 7.33 22.26
CA HIS A 324 5.49 8.03 21.09
C HIS A 324 6.82 8.74 21.33
N VAL A 325 7.04 9.28 22.52
CA VAL A 325 8.31 9.91 22.91
C VAL A 325 9.39 8.85 23.14
N GLU A 326 9.06 7.79 23.86
CA GLU A 326 9.98 6.67 24.16
C GLU A 326 10.48 5.96 22.89
N SER A 327 9.60 5.81 21.88
CA SER A 327 9.94 5.19 20.58
C SER A 327 10.79 6.08 19.69
N GLY A 328 10.94 7.37 20.05
CA GLY A 328 11.58 8.36 19.19
C GLY A 328 10.72 8.80 18.00
N TRP A 329 9.44 8.42 17.96
CA TRP A 329 8.49 8.90 16.94
C TRP A 329 8.14 10.37 17.16
N ALA A 330 8.06 10.80 18.43
CA ALA A 330 7.95 12.20 18.78
C ALA A 330 9.35 12.79 19.09
N PRO A 331 9.63 14.05 18.66
CA PRO A 331 10.90 14.71 18.94
C PRO A 331 11.21 14.79 20.44
N PRO A 332 12.48 14.70 20.83
CA PRO A 332 12.89 15.00 22.20
C PRO A 332 12.43 16.42 22.60
N GLY A 333 11.74 16.54 23.74
CA GLY A 333 11.19 17.81 24.20
C GLY A 333 9.71 18.03 23.83
N THR A 334 9.06 17.07 23.16
CA THR A 334 7.60 17.07 23.01
C THR A 334 6.95 17.05 24.40
N ARG A 335 6.06 18.01 24.68
CA ARG A 335 5.34 18.07 25.95
C ARG A 335 4.24 17.03 25.99
N VAL A 336 4.44 16.00 26.80
CA VAL A 336 3.55 14.83 26.92
C VAL A 336 2.12 15.27 27.25
N GLU A 337 1.93 16.24 28.14
CA GLU A 337 0.62 16.72 28.56
C GLU A 337 -0.17 17.41 27.43
N GLU A 338 0.52 18.16 26.58
CA GLU A 338 -0.11 18.82 25.43
C GLU A 338 -0.48 17.77 24.36
N PHE A 339 0.40 16.81 24.14
CA PHE A 339 0.16 15.72 23.19
C PHE A 339 -0.95 14.78 23.68
N GLU A 340 -0.97 14.42 24.95
CA GLU A 340 -2.07 13.67 25.59
C GLU A 340 -3.41 14.38 25.36
N THR A 341 -3.47 15.71 25.63
CA THR A 341 -4.69 16.48 25.44
C THR A 341 -5.16 16.47 24.00
N ALA A 342 -4.23 16.55 23.05
CA ALA A 342 -4.54 16.51 21.62
C ALA A 342 -5.04 15.11 21.18
N ILE A 343 -4.43 14.04 21.68
CA ILE A 343 -4.87 12.65 21.45
C ILE A 343 -6.28 12.45 22.02
N ARG A 344 -6.52 12.88 23.26
CA ARG A 344 -7.82 12.80 23.93
C ARG A 344 -8.91 13.49 23.14
N ALA A 345 -8.66 14.70 22.64
CA ALA A 345 -9.62 15.44 21.83
C ALA A 345 -10.03 14.72 20.53
N VAL A 346 -9.14 13.91 19.97
CA VAL A 346 -9.45 13.07 18.79
C VAL A 346 -10.20 11.80 19.17
N CYS A 347 -9.81 11.18 20.28
CA CYS A 347 -10.24 9.82 20.63
C CYS A 347 -11.56 9.77 21.39
N GLU A 348 -11.78 10.69 22.36
CA GLU A 348 -13.01 10.69 23.18
C GLU A 348 -14.32 10.71 22.35
N PRO A 349 -14.48 11.59 21.33
CA PRO A 349 -15.70 11.58 20.52
C PRO A 349 -15.93 10.30 19.72
N ILE A 350 -14.89 9.48 19.60
CA ILE A 350 -14.92 8.22 18.86
C ILE A 350 -15.42 7.10 19.77
N PHE A 351 -14.93 7.06 21.02
CA PHE A 351 -15.32 6.05 22.00
C PHE A 351 -16.76 6.19 22.53
N ASP A 352 -17.44 7.31 22.25
CA ASP A 352 -18.85 7.46 22.54
C ASP A 352 -19.76 6.69 21.56
N LYS A 353 -19.17 6.15 20.49
CA LYS A 353 -19.88 5.33 19.49
C LYS A 353 -19.71 3.85 19.79
N PRO A 354 -20.69 3.00 19.38
CA PRO A 354 -20.49 1.55 19.38
C PRO A 354 -19.24 1.17 18.59
N LEU A 355 -18.42 0.24 19.10
CA LEU A 355 -17.14 -0.16 18.50
C LEU A 355 -17.28 -0.54 17.02
N LYS A 356 -18.38 -1.19 16.64
CA LYS A 356 -18.68 -1.56 15.25
C LYS A 356 -18.82 -0.37 14.30
N GLU A 357 -19.11 0.81 14.81
CA GLU A 357 -19.26 2.04 14.01
C GLU A 357 -17.93 2.82 13.89
N ILE A 358 -16.92 2.44 14.67
CA ILE A 358 -15.61 3.09 14.68
C ILE A 358 -14.80 2.59 13.48
N SER A 359 -14.38 3.51 12.61
CA SER A 359 -13.38 3.24 11.58
C SER A 359 -11.98 3.51 12.13
N PHE A 360 -11.20 2.46 12.28
CA PHE A 360 -9.88 2.55 12.87
C PHE A 360 -8.89 3.23 11.96
N GLY A 361 -8.95 2.93 10.68
CA GLY A 361 -8.11 3.60 9.71
C GLY A 361 -8.36 5.12 9.69
N ARG A 362 -9.61 5.58 9.93
CA ARG A 362 -9.93 7.01 10.07
C ARG A 362 -9.42 7.58 11.39
N VAL A 363 -9.45 6.80 12.46
CA VAL A 363 -8.87 7.22 13.76
C VAL A 363 -7.38 7.47 13.61
N LEU A 364 -6.64 6.51 13.04
CA LEU A 364 -5.20 6.66 12.77
C LEU A 364 -4.92 7.87 11.88
N LEU A 365 -5.72 8.09 10.85
CA LEU A 365 -5.57 9.26 9.99
C LEU A 365 -5.70 10.57 10.77
N ARG A 366 -6.70 10.69 11.67
CA ARG A 366 -6.88 11.87 12.52
C ARG A 366 -5.72 12.04 13.51
N LEU A 367 -5.24 10.94 14.08
CA LEU A 367 -4.06 10.97 14.96
C LEU A 367 -2.82 11.44 14.20
N PHE A 368 -2.59 10.97 12.99
CA PHE A 368 -1.50 11.43 12.13
C PHE A 368 -1.61 12.93 11.81
N GLN A 369 -2.82 13.43 11.53
CA GLN A 369 -3.04 14.88 11.32
C GLN A 369 -2.76 15.69 12.57
N THR A 370 -3.09 15.16 13.75
CA THR A 370 -2.86 15.81 15.04
C THR A 370 -1.37 15.82 15.40
N SER A 371 -0.68 14.70 15.18
CA SER A 371 0.74 14.52 15.48
C SER A 371 1.66 15.53 14.77
N ARG A 372 1.22 16.07 13.62
CA ARG A 372 1.95 17.12 12.91
C ARG A 372 2.15 18.41 13.69
N ARG A 373 1.19 18.76 14.56
CA ARG A 373 1.32 19.94 15.44
C ARG A 373 2.50 19.83 16.38
N PHE A 374 2.97 18.60 16.60
CA PHE A 374 4.08 18.25 17.46
C PHE A 374 5.36 17.91 16.69
N ASN A 375 5.40 18.18 15.37
CA ASN A 375 6.51 17.86 14.48
C ASN A 375 6.89 16.35 14.50
N ILE A 376 5.91 15.49 14.72
CA ILE A 376 6.09 14.04 14.69
C ILE A 376 6.19 13.61 13.22
N GLU A 377 7.30 12.98 12.85
CA GLU A 377 7.48 12.36 11.54
C GLU A 377 6.82 10.99 11.53
N ILE A 378 5.83 10.81 10.64
CA ILE A 378 5.13 9.53 10.50
C ILE A 378 5.99 8.63 9.62
N GLN A 379 6.36 7.48 10.15
CA GLN A 379 7.15 6.51 9.40
C GLN A 379 6.36 5.95 8.20
N PRO A 380 6.99 5.75 7.03
CA PRO A 380 6.32 5.22 5.83
C PRO A 380 5.56 3.91 6.08
N GLN A 381 6.11 3.02 6.91
CA GLN A 381 5.49 1.74 7.28
C GLN A 381 4.13 1.93 7.98
N LEU A 382 4.00 2.96 8.82
CA LEU A 382 2.74 3.27 9.50
C LEU A 382 1.69 3.82 8.53
N VAL A 383 2.11 4.55 7.51
CA VAL A 383 1.21 5.01 6.44
C VAL A 383 0.70 3.81 5.62
N LEU A 384 1.58 2.87 5.28
CA LEU A 384 1.20 1.62 4.60
C LEU A 384 0.23 0.80 5.46
N LEU A 385 0.53 0.67 6.75
CA LEU A 385 -0.32 -0.03 7.71
C LEU A 385 -1.71 0.60 7.78
N GLN A 386 -1.79 1.92 7.87
CA GLN A 386 -3.04 2.67 7.92
C GLN A 386 -3.87 2.49 6.64
N LYS A 387 -3.22 2.54 5.45
CA LYS A 387 -3.86 2.27 4.16
C LYS A 387 -4.43 0.86 4.12
N THR A 388 -3.64 -0.13 4.50
CA THR A 388 -4.06 -1.53 4.50
C THR A 388 -5.22 -1.77 5.46
N LEU A 389 -5.16 -1.18 6.64
CA LEU A 389 -6.25 -1.27 7.62
C LEU A 389 -7.56 -0.68 7.09
N LEU A 390 -7.51 0.47 6.39
CA LEU A 390 -8.68 1.05 5.72
C LEU A 390 -9.26 0.11 4.64
N ASN A 391 -8.39 -0.52 3.85
CA ASN A 391 -8.83 -1.46 2.81
C ASN A 391 -9.50 -2.70 3.43
N ILE A 392 -8.91 -3.27 4.48
CA ILE A 392 -9.46 -4.42 5.21
C ILE A 392 -10.79 -4.06 5.88
N GLU A 393 -10.88 -2.87 6.48
CA GLU A 393 -12.15 -2.37 7.04
C GLU A 393 -13.22 -2.21 5.96
N GLY A 394 -12.86 -1.64 4.80
CA GLY A 394 -13.76 -1.49 3.67
C GLY A 394 -14.26 -2.84 3.16
N LEU A 395 -13.35 -3.76 2.87
CA LEU A 395 -13.66 -5.11 2.42
C LEU A 395 -14.48 -5.88 3.46
N GLY A 396 -14.09 -5.80 4.75
CA GLY A 396 -14.81 -6.48 5.81
C GLY A 396 -16.27 -6.03 5.91
N ARG A 397 -16.55 -4.73 5.78
CA ARG A 397 -17.91 -4.16 5.78
C ARG A 397 -18.71 -4.46 4.51
N GLU A 398 -18.03 -4.63 3.37
CA GLU A 398 -18.66 -5.06 2.12
C GLU A 398 -19.11 -6.52 2.22
N LEU A 399 -18.31 -7.37 2.84
CA LEU A 399 -18.61 -8.78 3.10
C LEU A 399 -19.70 -8.92 4.19
N ASP A 400 -19.49 -8.29 5.34
CA ASP A 400 -20.37 -8.35 6.51
C ASP A 400 -20.53 -6.95 7.12
N PRO A 401 -21.67 -6.27 6.85
CA PRO A 401 -21.94 -4.94 7.39
C PRO A 401 -21.97 -4.88 8.93
N ASP A 402 -22.24 -5.99 9.60
CA ASP A 402 -22.26 -6.11 11.06
C ASP A 402 -20.90 -6.52 11.66
N LEU A 403 -19.85 -6.66 10.84
CA LEU A 403 -18.52 -7.02 11.30
C LEU A 403 -18.01 -6.03 12.35
N ASP A 404 -17.80 -6.52 13.56
CA ASP A 404 -17.06 -5.81 14.59
C ASP A 404 -15.57 -6.17 14.50
N LEU A 405 -14.83 -5.31 13.79
CA LEU A 405 -13.39 -5.47 13.58
C LEU A 405 -12.62 -5.56 14.90
N TRP A 406 -13.14 -4.92 15.95
CA TRP A 406 -12.49 -4.84 17.26
C TRP A 406 -12.65 -6.10 18.08
N SER A 407 -13.87 -6.60 18.19
CA SER A 407 -14.12 -7.87 18.88
C SER A 407 -13.35 -9.00 18.19
N THR A 408 -13.17 -8.89 16.87
CA THR A 408 -12.38 -9.85 16.09
C THR A 408 -10.87 -9.69 16.31
N ALA A 409 -10.35 -8.45 16.37
CA ALA A 409 -8.93 -8.18 16.53
C ALA A 409 -8.42 -8.38 17.96
N LYS A 410 -9.24 -8.06 18.96
CA LYS A 410 -8.86 -8.06 20.38
C LYS A 410 -8.20 -9.34 20.87
N PRO A 411 -8.72 -10.56 20.60
CA PRO A 411 -8.09 -11.80 21.04
C PRO A 411 -6.69 -12.01 20.47
N TYR A 412 -6.45 -11.54 19.23
CA TYR A 412 -5.13 -11.64 18.58
C TYR A 412 -4.14 -10.67 19.21
N LEU A 413 -4.56 -9.44 19.45
CA LEU A 413 -3.74 -8.45 20.12
C LEU A 413 -3.39 -8.86 21.55
N GLU A 414 -4.36 -9.34 22.33
CA GLU A 414 -4.13 -9.81 23.71
C GLU A 414 -3.19 -11.02 23.77
N ARG A 415 -3.35 -11.98 22.87
CA ARG A 415 -2.47 -13.15 22.80
C ARG A 415 -1.05 -12.73 22.45
N TRP A 416 -0.89 -11.96 21.38
CA TRP A 416 0.42 -11.50 20.94
C TRP A 416 1.11 -10.69 22.05
N MET A 417 0.38 -9.84 22.76
CA MET A 417 0.91 -9.06 23.86
C MET A 417 1.34 -9.92 25.04
N SER A 418 0.55 -10.95 25.39
CA SER A 418 0.90 -11.87 26.45
C SER A 418 2.19 -12.65 26.12
N GLU A 419 2.44 -12.91 24.83
CA GLU A 419 3.64 -13.57 24.35
C GLU A 419 4.87 -12.64 24.32
N GLN A 420 4.69 -11.34 24.01
CA GLN A 420 5.79 -10.38 23.89
C GLN A 420 6.13 -9.66 25.21
N VAL A 421 5.13 -9.33 26.03
CA VAL A 421 5.30 -8.57 27.28
C VAL A 421 5.34 -9.50 28.49
N GLY A 422 4.86 -10.75 28.35
CA GLY A 422 4.89 -11.74 29.40
C GLY A 422 6.30 -12.25 29.71
N TRP A 423 6.42 -12.97 30.83
CA TRP A 423 7.66 -13.60 31.27
C TRP A 423 8.33 -14.47 30.17
N ARG A 424 7.53 -15.05 29.26
CA ARG A 424 8.02 -15.80 28.10
C ARG A 424 8.77 -14.91 27.09
N GLY A 425 8.35 -13.64 26.90
CA GLY A 425 9.07 -12.66 26.08
C GLY A 425 10.42 -12.28 26.71
N LEU A 426 10.48 -12.19 28.04
CA LEU A 426 11.73 -11.93 28.76
C LEU A 426 12.72 -13.10 28.63
N VAL A 427 12.24 -14.34 28.76
CA VAL A 427 13.05 -15.56 28.60
C VAL A 427 13.54 -15.72 27.15
N ARG A 428 12.72 -15.38 26.18
CA ARG A 428 13.12 -15.42 24.76
C ARG A 428 14.18 -14.39 24.44
N ARG A 429 14.05 -13.14 24.91
CA ARG A 429 15.07 -12.09 24.78
C ARG A 429 16.41 -12.49 25.45
N LEU A 430 16.33 -13.07 26.66
CA LEU A 430 17.52 -13.60 27.33
C LEU A 430 18.13 -14.78 26.57
N GLY A 431 17.32 -15.62 25.92
CA GLY A 431 17.78 -16.74 25.10
C GLY A 431 18.42 -16.30 23.80
N ASP A 432 17.92 -15.24 23.17
CA ASP A 432 18.48 -14.68 21.92
C ASP A 432 19.76 -13.88 22.17
N GLU A 433 19.95 -13.33 23.39
CA GLU A 433 21.18 -12.62 23.79
C GLU A 433 22.27 -13.56 24.35
N LEU A 434 21.92 -14.76 24.84
CA LEU A 434 22.88 -15.73 25.37
C LEU A 434 24.02 -16.12 24.41
N PRO A 435 23.82 -16.31 23.08
CA PRO A 435 24.92 -16.58 22.17
C PRO A 435 25.93 -15.44 22.09
N PHE A 436 25.49 -14.17 22.22
CA PHE A 436 26.36 -13.00 22.20
C PHE A 436 27.25 -12.90 23.45
N TRP A 437 26.75 -13.34 24.61
CA TRP A 437 27.53 -13.36 25.86
C TRP A 437 28.53 -14.51 25.90
N SER A 438 28.29 -15.60 25.16
CA SER A 438 29.22 -16.74 25.09
C SER A 438 30.45 -16.49 24.20
N GLU A 439 30.40 -15.48 23.31
CA GLU A 439 31.52 -15.04 22.51
C GLU A 439 32.40 -13.97 23.20
N LEU A 440 31.91 -13.41 24.32
CA LEU A 440 32.63 -12.37 25.10
C LEU A 440 33.31 -12.91 26.37
N LEU A 441 33.17 -14.18 26.69
CA LEU A 441 33.85 -14.94 27.75
C LEU A 441 34.82 -15.94 27.17
#